data_be69b03adde52b11a40f9e5588f95491
#
_entry.id   be69b03adde52b11a40f9e5588f95491
#
_cell.length_a   1.000
_cell.length_b   1.000
_cell.length_c   1.000
_cell.angle_alpha   90.00
_cell.angle_beta   90.00
_cell.angle_gamma   90.00
#
_symmetry.space_group_name_H-M   'P 1'
#
loop_
_entity.id
_entity.type
_entity.pdbx_description
1 polymer ?
#
loop_
_entity_poly.entity_id
_entity_poly.type
_entity_poly.pdbx_seq_one_letter_code
_entity_poly.pdbx_strand_id
1 'polypeptide(L)'
;MSTFKAPKGTYDLIPPDSAKYLAVREAIAAPLRNSGYGYIETPGFENVELFARGVGESTDIVTKEMYAFETKGGDRLALRPEGTASVLRAALEANLHKAGNLPVKLWYSGSYYRYERPQKGRYRHFSQVGAEAIGAEDPALDAELIILADQAYRSLGLRNFRILLNSLGDKECRPVYRAALQEFLRGLDLDEDTLRRSEINPLRVLDDKRESVQKQLGDAPLLRDYLCDACKAYHEEVRELISAAGVAFEDDPKLVRGLDYYTRTTFEFVHDGLGSQSAVGGGGRYDGLSEMIGGPALPSVGWALGVDRTVLALEAEGVELDLPSATSVFAVPLGEEARRVLFAKVTELRKVGIAADFSYGAKGLKGAMKNANRSGARYTIVAGERDLADGVVQLKDMESGEQTAIGVNEIVAELESRLS
;
A
#
# COMPACT_ATOMS: atom_id res chain seq x y z
N MET A 1 24.01 -4.89 24.86
CA MET A 1 22.79 -4.42 24.15
C MET A 1 23.23 -3.35 23.17
N SER A 2 22.62 -3.30 21.95
CA SER A 2 22.93 -2.22 21.00
C SER A 2 22.54 -0.86 21.60
N THR A 3 23.40 0.13 21.43
CA THR A 3 23.12 1.54 21.82
C THR A 3 22.21 2.25 20.83
N PHE A 4 22.10 1.72 19.60
CA PHE A 4 21.26 2.27 18.54
C PHE A 4 19.93 1.52 18.48
N LYS A 5 18.85 2.28 18.31
CA LYS A 5 17.47 1.80 18.10
C LYS A 5 16.85 2.53 16.91
N ALA A 6 15.84 1.93 16.30
CA ALA A 6 15.05 2.61 15.28
C ALA A 6 14.48 3.93 15.83
N PRO A 7 14.45 5.01 15.03
CA PRO A 7 13.87 6.29 15.43
C PRO A 7 12.41 6.15 15.89
N LYS A 8 11.97 7.03 16.78
CA LYS A 8 10.59 6.99 17.30
C LYS A 8 9.57 7.08 16.16
N GLY A 9 8.64 6.14 16.12
CA GLY A 9 7.60 6.07 15.10
C GLY A 9 8.02 5.38 13.81
N THR A 10 9.20 4.76 13.80
CA THR A 10 9.65 3.86 12.74
C THR A 10 9.87 2.47 13.29
N TYR A 11 10.01 1.48 12.41
CA TYR A 11 10.26 0.08 12.77
C TYR A 11 11.06 -0.60 11.67
N ASP A 12 11.73 -1.69 12.04
CA ASP A 12 12.39 -2.58 11.09
C ASP A 12 11.42 -3.69 10.70
N LEU A 13 11.24 -3.89 9.41
CA LEU A 13 10.41 -4.96 8.87
C LEU A 13 11.29 -6.18 8.59
N ILE A 14 11.24 -7.16 9.48
CA ILE A 14 12.07 -8.35 9.44
C ILE A 14 11.23 -9.63 9.32
N PRO A 15 11.79 -10.77 8.87
CA PRO A 15 11.10 -12.05 8.88
C PRO A 15 10.67 -12.49 10.31
N PRO A 16 9.48 -13.12 10.47
CA PRO A 16 8.57 -13.55 9.39
C PRO A 16 7.62 -12.44 8.87
N ASP A 17 7.45 -11.33 9.59
CA ASP A 17 6.44 -10.31 9.27
C ASP A 17 6.68 -9.65 7.91
N SER A 18 7.94 -9.51 7.46
CA SER A 18 8.27 -8.96 6.15
C SER A 18 7.60 -9.72 4.99
N ALA A 19 7.37 -11.03 5.12
CA ALA A 19 6.71 -11.83 4.10
C ALA A 19 5.24 -11.42 3.92
N LYS A 20 4.52 -11.10 5.03
CA LYS A 20 3.14 -10.59 4.98
C LYS A 20 3.05 -9.29 4.20
N TYR A 21 3.98 -8.35 4.47
CA TYR A 21 4.02 -7.06 3.79
C TYR A 21 4.31 -7.19 2.30
N LEU A 22 5.18 -8.11 1.91
CA LEU A 22 5.45 -8.41 0.50
C LEU A 22 4.21 -9.00 -0.17
N ALA A 23 3.53 -9.96 0.45
CA ALA A 23 2.31 -10.55 -0.06
C ALA A 23 1.19 -9.51 -0.24
N VAL A 24 1.01 -8.61 0.73
CA VAL A 24 0.03 -7.52 0.63
C VAL A 24 0.36 -6.57 -0.52
N ARG A 25 1.62 -6.17 -0.68
CA ARG A 25 2.04 -5.32 -1.80
C ARG A 25 1.78 -5.99 -3.14
N GLU A 26 2.09 -7.26 -3.26
CA GLU A 26 1.88 -8.04 -4.47
C GLU A 26 0.40 -8.20 -4.81
N ALA A 27 -0.43 -8.52 -3.83
CA ALA A 27 -1.88 -8.63 -4.00
C ALA A 27 -2.53 -7.31 -4.45
N ILE A 28 -2.04 -6.16 -3.95
CA ILE A 28 -2.52 -4.84 -4.39
C ILE A 28 -2.02 -4.52 -5.80
N ALA A 29 -0.80 -4.90 -6.15
CA ALA A 29 -0.21 -4.60 -7.46
C ALA A 29 -0.75 -5.50 -8.59
N ALA A 30 -1.17 -6.73 -8.29
CA ALA A 30 -1.59 -7.71 -9.29
C ALA A 30 -2.78 -7.23 -10.16
N PRO A 31 -3.92 -6.75 -9.63
CA PRO A 31 -5.01 -6.26 -10.44
C PRO A 31 -4.62 -5.03 -11.28
N LEU A 32 -3.73 -4.17 -10.79
CA LEU A 32 -3.23 -3.00 -11.54
C LEU A 32 -2.45 -3.43 -12.78
N ARG A 33 -1.53 -4.38 -12.64
CA ARG A 33 -0.79 -4.92 -13.79
C ARG A 33 -1.72 -5.55 -14.84
N ASN A 34 -2.73 -6.28 -14.38
CA ASN A 34 -3.72 -6.90 -15.27
C ASN A 34 -4.60 -5.87 -16.00
N SER A 35 -4.66 -4.63 -15.49
CA SER A 35 -5.43 -3.51 -16.05
C SER A 35 -4.56 -2.51 -16.83
N GLY A 36 -3.31 -2.88 -17.13
CA GLY A 36 -2.41 -2.08 -17.97
C GLY A 36 -1.71 -0.92 -17.28
N TYR A 37 -1.68 -0.88 -15.93
CA TYR A 37 -0.88 0.09 -15.20
C TYR A 37 0.60 -0.28 -15.25
N GLY A 38 1.43 0.65 -15.74
CA GLY A 38 2.90 0.52 -15.74
C GLY A 38 3.49 0.85 -14.37
N TYR A 39 4.58 0.17 -14.00
CA TYR A 39 5.29 0.50 -12.76
C TYR A 39 6.08 1.79 -12.89
N ILE A 40 6.02 2.64 -11.87
CA ILE A 40 6.88 3.82 -11.72
C ILE A 40 7.50 3.84 -10.32
N GLU A 41 8.75 4.27 -10.24
CA GLU A 41 9.43 4.59 -8.98
C GLU A 41 9.92 6.03 -9.02
N THR A 42 9.52 6.83 -8.04
CA THR A 42 9.94 8.22 -7.89
C THR A 42 10.98 8.33 -6.78
N PRO A 43 11.82 9.39 -6.76
CA PRO A 43 12.75 9.62 -5.66
C PRO A 43 12.09 9.60 -4.28
N GLY A 44 12.84 9.21 -3.26
CA GLY A 44 12.39 9.24 -1.87
C GLY A 44 12.25 10.63 -1.27
N PHE A 45 12.78 11.65 -1.96
CA PHE A 45 12.71 13.07 -1.60
C PHE A 45 12.49 13.92 -2.85
N GLU A 46 11.85 15.05 -2.69
CA GLU A 46 11.50 15.99 -3.75
C GLU A 46 11.71 17.42 -3.25
N ASN A 47 11.60 18.39 -4.15
CA ASN A 47 11.56 19.79 -3.78
C ASN A 47 10.34 20.06 -2.88
N VAL A 48 10.53 20.81 -1.79
CA VAL A 48 9.45 21.19 -0.85
C VAL A 48 8.27 21.83 -1.57
N GLU A 49 8.54 22.67 -2.59
CA GLU A 49 7.52 23.38 -3.35
C GLU A 49 6.57 22.44 -4.12
N LEU A 50 7.02 21.25 -4.52
CA LEU A 50 6.15 20.27 -5.16
C LEU A 50 4.98 19.90 -4.25
N PHE A 51 5.27 19.63 -2.98
CA PHE A 51 4.23 19.26 -2.01
C PHE A 51 3.45 20.48 -1.51
N ALA A 52 4.12 21.62 -1.30
CA ALA A 52 3.45 22.84 -0.87
C ALA A 52 2.36 23.26 -1.87
N ARG A 53 2.68 23.32 -3.15
CA ARG A 53 1.72 23.66 -4.21
C ARG A 53 0.71 22.53 -4.48
N GLY A 54 1.17 21.28 -4.58
CA GLY A 54 0.34 20.15 -4.96
C GLY A 54 -0.61 19.72 -3.84
N VAL A 55 -0.12 19.57 -2.61
CA VAL A 55 -0.92 19.05 -1.48
C VAL A 55 -1.78 20.14 -0.83
N GLY A 56 -1.32 21.39 -0.91
CA GLY A 56 -1.96 22.56 -0.32
C GLY A 56 -1.21 23.10 0.89
N GLU A 57 -0.81 24.38 0.83
CA GLU A 57 -0.02 25.06 1.85
C GLU A 57 -0.66 25.05 3.25
N SER A 58 -2.00 24.98 3.32
CA SER A 58 -2.77 24.98 4.57
C SER A 58 -2.96 23.60 5.19
N THR A 59 -2.50 22.53 4.52
CA THR A 59 -2.69 21.16 5.02
C THR A 59 -1.77 20.85 6.18
N ASP A 60 -2.21 19.99 7.12
CA ASP A 60 -1.36 19.53 8.23
C ASP A 60 -0.10 18.84 7.71
N ILE A 61 -0.18 18.15 6.56
CA ILE A 61 0.95 17.50 5.92
C ILE A 61 2.06 18.51 5.63
N VAL A 62 1.72 19.64 4.99
CA VAL A 62 2.71 20.65 4.60
C VAL A 62 3.17 21.48 5.80
N THR A 63 2.24 21.85 6.69
CA THR A 63 2.53 22.76 7.81
C THR A 63 3.21 22.11 9.00
N LYS A 64 2.97 20.81 9.26
CA LYS A 64 3.37 20.14 10.50
C LYS A 64 4.04 18.78 10.33
N GLU A 65 3.70 18.03 9.24
CA GLU A 65 4.06 16.61 9.15
C GLU A 65 5.18 16.31 8.16
N MET A 66 5.54 17.25 7.29
CA MET A 66 6.59 17.06 6.29
C MET A 66 7.97 17.10 6.91
N TYR A 67 8.82 16.10 6.59
CA TYR A 67 10.24 16.11 6.91
C TYR A 67 10.97 16.93 5.85
N ALA A 68 11.22 18.19 6.11
CA ALA A 68 11.98 19.06 5.23
C ALA A 68 13.42 19.28 5.74
N PHE A 69 14.35 19.39 4.82
CA PHE A 69 15.77 19.65 5.09
C PHE A 69 16.40 20.48 3.97
N GLU A 70 17.51 21.11 4.28
CA GLU A 70 18.30 21.86 3.31
C GLU A 70 19.56 21.08 2.95
N THR A 71 19.87 21.00 1.65
CA THR A 71 21.12 20.40 1.17
C THR A 71 22.30 21.35 1.39
N LYS A 72 23.51 20.82 1.28
CA LYS A 72 24.74 21.67 1.31
C LYS A 72 24.77 22.71 0.18
N GLY A 73 24.03 22.50 -0.88
CA GLY A 73 23.86 23.40 -2.02
C GLY A 73 22.81 24.49 -1.83
N GLY A 74 22.03 24.42 -0.73
CA GLY A 74 20.95 25.36 -0.45
C GLY A 74 19.58 24.93 -0.98
N ASP A 75 19.46 23.73 -1.58
CA ASP A 75 18.17 23.24 -2.05
C ASP A 75 17.29 22.80 -0.86
N ARG A 76 16.03 23.21 -0.86
CA ARG A 76 15.04 22.80 0.12
C ARG A 76 14.30 21.55 -0.36
N LEU A 77 14.59 20.42 0.26
CA LEU A 77 14.00 19.13 -0.06
C LEU A 77 13.14 18.61 1.09
N ALA A 78 12.21 17.71 0.76
CA ALA A 78 11.42 17.00 1.75
C ALA A 78 11.38 15.51 1.42
N LEU A 79 11.38 14.66 2.45
CA LEU A 79 11.00 13.26 2.28
C LEU A 79 9.54 13.22 1.84
N ARG A 80 9.24 12.40 0.81
CA ARG A 80 7.90 12.33 0.22
C ARG A 80 6.84 11.93 1.24
N PRO A 81 5.82 12.77 1.52
CA PRO A 81 4.73 12.45 2.43
C PRO A 81 3.59 11.68 1.76
N GLU A 82 3.55 11.67 0.43
CA GLU A 82 2.59 10.99 -0.43
C GLU A 82 3.20 10.74 -1.82
N GLY A 83 2.51 9.98 -2.69
CA GLY A 83 3.05 9.58 -4.00
C GLY A 83 2.53 10.36 -5.19
N THR A 84 1.29 10.84 -5.14
CA THR A 84 0.55 11.39 -6.30
C THR A 84 1.28 12.56 -6.95
N ALA A 85 1.71 13.56 -6.17
CA ALA A 85 2.42 14.72 -6.70
C ALA A 85 3.75 14.34 -7.36
N SER A 86 4.50 13.41 -6.76
CA SER A 86 5.77 12.91 -7.31
C SER A 86 5.55 12.16 -8.63
N VAL A 87 4.51 11.31 -8.71
CA VAL A 87 4.18 10.56 -9.94
C VAL A 87 3.74 11.51 -11.04
N LEU A 88 2.88 12.48 -10.73
CA LEU A 88 2.43 13.47 -11.70
C LEU A 88 3.60 14.33 -12.21
N ARG A 89 4.50 14.82 -11.33
CA ARG A 89 5.72 15.52 -11.73
C ARG A 89 6.57 14.67 -12.68
N ALA A 90 6.79 13.39 -12.36
CA ALA A 90 7.57 12.47 -13.18
C ALA A 90 6.93 12.24 -14.55
N ALA A 91 5.61 12.07 -14.62
CA ALA A 91 4.87 11.91 -15.86
C ALA A 91 4.94 13.15 -16.76
N LEU A 92 4.92 14.35 -16.16
CA LEU A 92 5.08 15.62 -16.86
C LEU A 92 6.51 15.80 -17.39
N GLU A 93 7.52 15.58 -16.54
CA GLU A 93 8.94 15.70 -16.89
C GLU A 93 9.33 14.74 -18.02
N ALA A 94 8.87 13.49 -17.96
CA ALA A 94 9.08 12.50 -19.01
C ALA A 94 8.19 12.69 -20.25
N ASN A 95 7.30 13.71 -20.25
CA ASN A 95 6.33 13.97 -21.32
C ASN A 95 5.44 12.76 -21.67
N LEU A 96 5.11 11.91 -20.71
CA LEU A 96 4.28 10.72 -20.95
C LEU A 96 2.90 11.08 -21.51
N HIS A 97 2.34 12.22 -21.08
CA HIS A 97 1.07 12.76 -21.58
C HIS A 97 1.10 13.16 -23.06
N LYS A 98 2.29 13.31 -23.67
CA LYS A 98 2.46 13.63 -25.10
C LYS A 98 2.76 12.40 -25.96
N ALA A 99 3.05 11.26 -25.35
CA ALA A 99 3.45 10.04 -26.07
C ALA A 99 2.31 9.31 -26.79
N GLY A 100 1.09 9.85 -26.77
CA GLY A 100 0.00 9.50 -27.69
C GLY A 100 -1.17 8.72 -27.09
N ASN A 101 -1.04 8.04 -25.96
CA ASN A 101 -2.16 7.30 -25.38
C ASN A 101 -2.52 7.84 -23.99
N LEU A 102 -3.61 8.56 -23.90
CA LEU A 102 -4.25 8.93 -22.64
C LEU A 102 -5.40 7.94 -22.34
N PRO A 103 -5.62 7.60 -21.07
CA PRO A 103 -4.86 8.02 -19.89
C PRO A 103 -3.51 7.33 -19.76
N VAL A 104 -2.53 8.04 -19.16
CA VAL A 104 -1.30 7.42 -18.66
C VAL A 104 -1.65 6.70 -17.36
N LYS A 105 -1.54 5.38 -17.35
CA LYS A 105 -1.85 4.53 -16.18
C LYS A 105 -0.57 4.08 -15.50
N LEU A 106 -0.35 4.49 -14.25
CA LEU A 106 0.86 4.21 -13.49
C LEU A 106 0.52 3.63 -12.12
N TRP A 107 1.34 2.70 -11.63
CA TRP A 107 1.27 2.22 -10.26
C TRP A 107 2.65 2.25 -9.61
N TYR A 108 2.68 2.38 -8.31
CA TYR A 108 3.91 2.49 -7.52
C TYR A 108 3.77 1.78 -6.18
N SER A 109 4.91 1.41 -5.59
CA SER A 109 5.00 0.89 -4.23
C SER A 109 6.22 1.47 -3.54
N GLY A 110 6.07 1.92 -2.30
CA GLY A 110 7.22 2.52 -1.61
C GLY A 110 6.93 2.99 -0.20
N SER A 111 7.97 3.58 0.37
CA SER A 111 7.93 4.19 1.71
C SER A 111 7.61 5.67 1.63
N TYR A 112 6.83 6.12 2.61
CA TYR A 112 6.39 7.50 2.79
C TYR A 112 6.66 7.96 4.22
N TYR A 113 6.75 9.27 4.44
CA TYR A 113 7.26 9.84 5.68
C TYR A 113 6.39 11.01 6.14
N ARG A 114 5.85 10.92 7.37
CA ARG A 114 5.08 12.00 8.01
C ARG A 114 5.45 12.13 9.48
N TYR A 115 5.72 13.33 9.94
CA TYR A 115 6.03 13.60 11.34
C TYR A 115 4.76 13.60 12.18
N GLU A 116 4.12 12.45 12.28
CA GLU A 116 2.90 12.27 13.04
C GLU A 116 3.16 11.80 14.47
N ARG A 117 2.13 11.90 15.33
CA ARG A 117 2.15 11.26 16.64
C ARG A 117 2.02 9.75 16.47
N PRO A 118 3.05 8.95 16.79
CA PRO A 118 3.01 7.52 16.55
C PRO A 118 1.96 6.81 17.41
N GLN A 119 1.22 5.93 16.76
CA GLN A 119 0.29 4.98 17.39
C GLN A 119 0.11 3.77 16.47
N LYS A 120 -0.62 2.72 16.91
CA LYS A 120 -0.89 1.55 16.08
C LYS A 120 -1.60 2.00 14.78
N GLY A 121 -1.05 1.59 13.63
CA GLY A 121 -1.56 1.98 12.30
C GLY A 121 -1.24 3.42 11.86
N ARG A 122 -0.44 4.17 12.63
CA ARG A 122 0.01 5.53 12.28
C ARG A 122 1.48 5.70 12.62
N TYR A 123 2.31 5.56 11.61
CA TYR A 123 3.77 5.56 11.73
C TYR A 123 4.37 6.78 11.04
N ARG A 124 5.60 7.13 11.41
CA ARG A 124 6.37 8.20 10.75
C ARG A 124 7.04 7.75 9.47
N HIS A 125 7.26 6.46 9.35
CA HIS A 125 7.68 5.75 8.15
C HIS A 125 6.65 4.65 7.90
N PHE A 126 5.99 4.67 6.76
CA PHE A 126 4.91 3.74 6.41
C PHE A 126 4.98 3.36 4.94
N SER A 127 4.33 2.28 4.56
CA SER A 127 4.35 1.75 3.21
C SER A 127 2.99 1.91 2.52
N GLN A 128 3.03 2.32 1.25
CA GLN A 128 1.84 2.38 0.40
C GLN A 128 2.09 1.70 -0.95
N VAL A 129 1.02 1.19 -1.54
CA VAL A 129 0.88 0.97 -2.98
C VAL A 129 -0.12 1.97 -3.48
N GLY A 130 0.16 2.61 -4.62
CA GLY A 130 -0.74 3.57 -5.23
C GLY A 130 -0.86 3.39 -6.72
N ALA A 131 -1.91 3.98 -7.29
CA ALA A 131 -2.21 3.97 -8.71
C ALA A 131 -2.78 5.32 -9.15
N GLU A 132 -2.34 5.78 -10.32
CA GLU A 132 -2.75 7.05 -10.91
C GLU A 132 -3.12 6.83 -12.39
N ALA A 133 -4.27 7.36 -12.80
CA ALA A 133 -4.69 7.47 -14.19
C ALA A 133 -4.74 8.95 -14.57
N ILE A 134 -3.86 9.37 -15.48
CA ILE A 134 -3.54 10.78 -15.77
C ILE A 134 -3.97 11.13 -17.18
N GLY A 135 -4.73 12.22 -17.34
CA GLY A 135 -5.00 12.84 -18.63
C GLY A 135 -6.31 12.44 -19.29
N ALA A 136 -7.29 11.90 -18.54
CA ALA A 136 -8.63 11.65 -19.06
C ALA A 136 -9.72 12.00 -18.05
N GLU A 137 -10.78 12.63 -18.55
CA GLU A 137 -12.01 12.92 -17.80
C GLU A 137 -13.06 11.88 -18.18
N ASP A 138 -13.09 10.77 -17.44
CA ASP A 138 -14.00 9.67 -17.69
C ASP A 138 -14.43 9.00 -16.37
N PRO A 139 -15.76 8.93 -16.06
CA PRO A 139 -16.27 8.26 -14.86
C PRO A 139 -15.83 6.81 -14.74
N ALA A 140 -15.60 6.13 -15.86
CA ALA A 140 -15.16 4.73 -15.85
C ALA A 140 -13.77 4.55 -15.26
N LEU A 141 -12.88 5.54 -15.33
CA LEU A 141 -11.57 5.48 -14.67
C LEU A 141 -11.69 5.56 -13.14
N ASP A 142 -12.61 6.40 -12.65
CA ASP A 142 -12.87 6.52 -11.22
C ASP A 142 -13.44 5.20 -10.70
N ALA A 143 -14.41 4.62 -11.40
CA ALA A 143 -15.00 3.33 -11.07
C ALA A 143 -13.94 2.19 -11.17
N GLU A 144 -13.13 2.15 -12.24
CA GLU A 144 -12.06 1.17 -12.41
C GLU A 144 -11.13 1.14 -11.19
N LEU A 145 -10.63 2.30 -10.77
CA LEU A 145 -9.71 2.39 -9.64
C LEU A 145 -10.33 1.90 -8.32
N ILE A 146 -11.60 2.22 -8.07
CA ILE A 146 -12.33 1.73 -6.89
C ILE A 146 -12.49 0.21 -6.95
N ILE A 147 -12.87 -0.34 -8.11
CA ILE A 147 -13.05 -1.78 -8.33
C ILE A 147 -11.73 -2.52 -8.16
N LEU A 148 -10.61 -1.99 -8.70
CA LEU A 148 -9.29 -2.62 -8.57
C LEU A 148 -8.81 -2.67 -7.10
N ALA A 149 -9.11 -1.65 -6.30
CA ALA A 149 -8.80 -1.65 -4.88
C ALA A 149 -9.68 -2.65 -4.10
N ASP A 150 -10.98 -2.75 -4.42
CA ASP A 150 -11.89 -3.77 -3.85
C ASP A 150 -11.38 -5.18 -4.16
N GLN A 151 -11.03 -5.44 -5.43
CA GLN A 151 -10.46 -6.72 -5.86
C GLN A 151 -9.19 -7.08 -5.10
N ALA A 152 -8.29 -6.11 -4.90
CA ALA A 152 -7.06 -6.30 -4.14
C ALA A 152 -7.34 -6.72 -2.70
N TYR A 153 -8.21 -6.00 -1.99
CA TYR A 153 -8.55 -6.35 -0.61
C TYR A 153 -9.27 -7.70 -0.50
N ARG A 154 -10.19 -8.01 -1.41
CA ARG A 154 -10.88 -9.31 -1.42
C ARG A 154 -9.96 -10.46 -1.76
N SER A 155 -8.97 -10.28 -2.63
CA SER A 155 -7.96 -11.30 -2.95
C SER A 155 -7.09 -11.66 -1.74
N LEU A 156 -6.87 -10.71 -0.82
CA LEU A 156 -6.19 -10.93 0.46
C LEU A 156 -7.06 -11.65 1.50
N GLY A 157 -8.35 -11.83 1.24
CA GLY A 157 -9.29 -12.44 2.19
C GLY A 157 -10.04 -11.44 3.06
N LEU A 158 -9.78 -10.13 2.96
CA LEU A 158 -10.55 -9.10 3.69
C LEU A 158 -12.02 -9.11 3.28
N ARG A 159 -12.93 -9.01 4.27
CA ARG A 159 -14.39 -9.04 4.06
C ARG A 159 -15.12 -7.89 4.76
N ASN A 160 -14.61 -7.42 5.90
CA ASN A 160 -15.30 -6.47 6.79
C ASN A 160 -14.82 -5.03 6.55
N PHE A 161 -14.66 -4.64 5.29
CA PHE A 161 -14.40 -3.23 4.93
C PHE A 161 -15.58 -2.66 4.16
N ARG A 162 -15.73 -1.35 4.26
CA ARG A 162 -16.75 -0.57 3.54
C ARG A 162 -16.06 0.44 2.63
N ILE A 163 -16.70 0.74 1.52
CA ILE A 163 -16.27 1.79 0.58
C ILE A 163 -17.17 2.98 0.79
N LEU A 164 -16.63 4.07 1.30
CA LEU A 164 -17.33 5.34 1.40
C LEU A 164 -17.08 6.14 0.12
N LEU A 165 -18.13 6.66 -0.49
CA LEU A 165 -18.08 7.40 -1.74
C LEU A 165 -18.73 8.78 -1.58
N ASN A 166 -18.14 9.81 -2.17
CA ASN A 166 -18.70 11.15 -2.22
C ASN A 166 -18.25 11.88 -3.49
N SER A 167 -18.91 12.99 -3.80
CA SER A 167 -18.46 13.97 -4.80
C SER A 167 -18.14 15.30 -4.13
N LEU A 168 -16.91 15.78 -4.31
CA LEU A 168 -16.46 17.09 -3.83
C LEU A 168 -16.78 18.24 -4.81
N GLY A 169 -17.53 17.95 -5.87
CA GLY A 169 -17.83 18.92 -6.90
C GLY A 169 -16.61 19.47 -7.63
N ASP A 170 -16.81 20.42 -8.48
CA ASP A 170 -15.78 21.07 -9.26
C ASP A 170 -15.68 22.58 -8.99
N LYS A 171 -14.94 23.28 -9.85
CA LYS A 171 -14.76 24.74 -9.75
C LYS A 171 -16.04 25.57 -9.88
N GLU A 172 -17.11 25.01 -10.42
CA GLU A 172 -18.39 25.70 -10.59
C GLU A 172 -19.27 25.60 -9.34
N CYS A 173 -19.40 24.40 -8.78
CA CYS A 173 -20.28 24.15 -7.63
C CYS A 173 -19.61 24.37 -6.26
N ARG A 174 -18.30 24.13 -6.13
CA ARG A 174 -17.59 24.28 -4.84
C ARG A 174 -17.63 25.68 -4.23
N PRO A 175 -17.50 26.79 -4.98
CA PRO A 175 -17.55 28.13 -4.39
C PRO A 175 -18.88 28.43 -3.69
N VAL A 176 -19.99 28.01 -4.28
CA VAL A 176 -21.36 28.23 -3.72
C VAL A 176 -21.49 27.42 -2.40
N TYR A 177 -21.11 26.16 -2.43
CA TYR A 177 -21.12 25.33 -1.23
C TYR A 177 -20.20 25.87 -0.14
N ARG A 178 -18.99 26.29 -0.50
CA ARG A 178 -18.03 26.85 0.44
C ARG A 178 -18.60 28.07 1.16
N ALA A 179 -19.28 28.97 0.45
CA ALA A 179 -19.92 30.14 1.04
C ALA A 179 -21.03 29.74 2.03
N ALA A 180 -21.88 28.78 1.64
CA ALA A 180 -22.94 28.28 2.51
C ALA A 180 -22.40 27.60 3.77
N LEU A 181 -21.35 26.77 3.61
CA LEU A 181 -20.70 26.10 4.76
C LEU A 181 -20.00 27.09 5.67
N GLN A 182 -19.32 28.11 5.15
CA GLN A 182 -18.69 29.16 5.96
C GLN A 182 -19.72 29.94 6.77
N GLU A 183 -20.85 30.30 6.18
CA GLU A 183 -21.93 30.97 6.87
C GLU A 183 -22.51 30.13 8.00
N PHE A 184 -22.73 28.84 7.75
CA PHE A 184 -23.16 27.88 8.77
C PHE A 184 -22.15 27.80 9.93
N LEU A 185 -20.86 27.63 9.62
CA LEU A 185 -19.81 27.49 10.63
C LEU A 185 -19.62 28.73 11.50
N ARG A 186 -19.87 29.95 10.97
CA ARG A 186 -19.84 31.18 11.77
C ARG A 186 -20.94 31.24 12.82
N GLY A 187 -22.03 30.52 12.63
CA GLY A 187 -23.14 30.42 13.59
C GLY A 187 -22.88 29.42 14.73
N LEU A 188 -21.78 28.67 14.71
CA LEU A 188 -21.47 27.65 15.70
C LEU A 188 -20.54 28.16 16.81
N ASP A 189 -20.61 27.51 17.98
CA ASP A 189 -19.68 27.74 19.09
C ASP A 189 -18.40 26.91 18.91
N LEU A 190 -17.50 27.46 18.10
CA LEU A 190 -16.22 26.84 17.76
C LEU A 190 -15.06 27.61 18.39
N ASP A 191 -13.98 26.88 18.71
CA ASP A 191 -12.76 27.53 19.18
C ASP A 191 -12.09 28.38 18.09
N GLU A 192 -11.26 29.35 18.50
CA GLU A 192 -10.63 30.33 17.62
C GLU A 192 -9.80 29.68 16.50
N ASP A 193 -9.09 28.58 16.81
CA ASP A 193 -8.29 27.83 15.81
C ASP A 193 -9.19 27.16 14.77
N THR A 194 -10.33 26.62 15.17
CA THR A 194 -11.30 26.00 14.26
C THR A 194 -12.00 27.05 13.41
N LEU A 195 -12.36 28.20 13.98
CA LEU A 195 -12.91 29.32 13.22
C LEU A 195 -11.91 29.82 12.17
N ARG A 196 -10.65 30.03 12.54
CA ARG A 196 -9.61 30.42 11.58
C ARG A 196 -9.44 29.38 10.45
N ARG A 197 -9.45 28.08 10.78
CA ARG A 197 -9.41 27.01 9.78
C ARG A 197 -10.62 27.04 8.85
N SER A 198 -11.82 27.36 9.37
CA SER A 198 -13.04 27.45 8.59
C SER A 198 -13.01 28.58 7.55
N GLU A 199 -12.30 29.67 7.83
CA GLU A 199 -12.14 30.78 6.87
C GLU A 199 -11.21 30.39 5.71
N ILE A 200 -10.13 29.63 6.01
CA ILE A 200 -9.17 29.18 5.00
C ILE A 200 -9.74 28.03 4.17
N ASN A 201 -10.20 26.98 4.83
CA ASN A 201 -10.80 25.79 4.18
C ASN A 201 -11.90 25.19 5.07
N PRO A 202 -13.18 25.60 4.89
CA PRO A 202 -14.30 25.14 5.70
C PRO A 202 -14.54 23.63 5.65
N LEU A 203 -14.19 22.96 4.53
CA LEU A 203 -14.30 21.51 4.38
C LEU A 203 -13.50 20.74 5.41
N ARG A 204 -12.37 21.31 5.89
CA ARG A 204 -11.53 20.70 6.93
C ARG A 204 -12.20 20.61 8.29
N VAL A 205 -13.21 21.43 8.56
CA VAL A 205 -13.96 21.38 9.80
C VAL A 205 -14.88 20.16 9.83
N LEU A 206 -15.35 19.70 8.67
CA LEU A 206 -16.18 18.48 8.57
C LEU A 206 -15.46 17.21 9.01
N ASP A 207 -14.14 17.16 8.84
CA ASP A 207 -13.29 16.03 9.28
C ASP A 207 -12.73 16.20 10.72
N ASP A 208 -13.18 17.19 11.46
CA ASP A 208 -12.73 17.37 12.85
C ASP A 208 -13.22 16.20 13.70
N LYS A 209 -12.30 15.52 14.39
CA LYS A 209 -12.59 14.29 15.14
C LYS A 209 -13.07 14.54 16.57
N ARG A 210 -13.13 15.81 17.00
CA ARG A 210 -13.61 16.17 18.33
C ARG A 210 -15.14 16.03 18.38
N GLU A 211 -15.61 15.26 19.35
CA GLU A 211 -17.04 15.02 19.54
C GLU A 211 -17.86 16.31 19.73
N SER A 212 -17.29 17.31 20.42
CA SER A 212 -17.90 18.63 20.62
C SER A 212 -18.14 19.40 19.32
N VAL A 213 -17.25 19.25 18.33
CA VAL A 213 -17.39 19.84 17.00
C VAL A 213 -18.38 19.03 16.17
N GLN A 214 -18.23 17.70 16.13
CA GLN A 214 -19.09 16.83 15.35
C GLN A 214 -20.59 16.93 15.72
N LYS A 215 -20.89 17.12 17.01
CA LYS A 215 -22.28 17.36 17.47
C LYS A 215 -22.89 18.62 16.88
N GLN A 216 -22.11 19.66 16.64
CA GLN A 216 -22.57 20.93 16.07
C GLN A 216 -22.70 20.86 14.54
N LEU A 217 -22.02 19.89 13.87
CA LEU A 217 -22.04 19.70 12.42
C LEU A 217 -23.22 18.85 11.93
N GLY A 218 -24.17 18.51 12.81
CA GLY A 218 -25.33 17.67 12.45
C GLY A 218 -26.11 18.20 11.27
N ASP A 219 -26.41 19.52 11.29
CA ASP A 219 -27.22 20.22 10.29
C ASP A 219 -26.37 20.99 9.26
N ALA A 220 -25.06 20.64 9.14
CA ALA A 220 -24.20 21.29 8.15
C ALA A 220 -24.73 21.07 6.72
N PRO A 221 -24.68 22.09 5.84
CA PRO A 221 -25.06 21.92 4.45
C PRO A 221 -24.22 20.83 3.81
N LEU A 222 -24.84 19.98 3.00
CA LEU A 222 -24.19 18.87 2.33
C LEU A 222 -23.80 19.25 0.91
N LEU A 223 -22.57 18.96 0.50
CA LEU A 223 -22.08 19.33 -0.83
C LEU A 223 -22.95 18.76 -1.98
N ARG A 224 -23.54 17.58 -1.82
CA ARG A 224 -24.43 16.97 -2.81
C ARG A 224 -25.60 17.86 -3.24
N ASP A 225 -26.08 18.71 -2.32
CA ASP A 225 -27.22 19.63 -2.58
C ASP A 225 -26.83 20.86 -3.44
N TYR A 226 -25.52 21.09 -3.57
CA TYR A 226 -24.89 22.18 -4.30
C TYR A 226 -24.20 21.76 -5.59
N LEU A 227 -24.20 20.47 -5.93
CA LEU A 227 -23.57 19.98 -7.15
C LEU A 227 -24.30 20.56 -8.39
N CYS A 228 -23.51 21.01 -9.37
CA CYS A 228 -24.01 21.31 -10.70
C CYS A 228 -24.51 20.05 -11.43
N ASP A 229 -25.29 20.19 -12.47
CA ASP A 229 -25.85 19.03 -13.17
C ASP A 229 -24.79 18.12 -13.77
N ALA A 230 -23.67 18.69 -14.26
CA ALA A 230 -22.55 17.92 -14.76
C ALA A 230 -21.88 17.05 -13.65
N CYS A 231 -21.68 17.60 -12.45
CA CYS A 231 -21.13 16.85 -11.33
C CYS A 231 -22.10 15.80 -10.79
N LYS A 232 -23.41 16.05 -10.83
CA LYS A 232 -24.43 15.05 -10.48
C LYS A 232 -24.43 13.89 -11.46
N ALA A 233 -24.44 14.17 -12.76
CA ALA A 233 -24.43 13.16 -13.82
C ALA A 233 -23.14 12.32 -13.74
N TYR A 234 -21.98 12.97 -13.57
CA TYR A 234 -20.70 12.29 -13.41
C TYR A 234 -20.68 11.35 -12.20
N HIS A 235 -21.16 11.82 -11.05
CA HIS A 235 -21.20 11.02 -9.82
C HIS A 235 -22.17 9.82 -9.97
N GLU A 236 -23.32 10.02 -10.59
CA GLU A 236 -24.28 8.93 -10.82
C GLU A 236 -23.69 7.86 -11.74
N GLU A 237 -23.02 8.24 -12.81
CA GLU A 237 -22.37 7.28 -13.71
C GLU A 237 -21.27 6.46 -13.00
N VAL A 238 -20.45 7.09 -12.15
CA VAL A 238 -19.48 6.36 -11.31
C VAL A 238 -20.19 5.31 -10.44
N ARG A 239 -21.30 5.67 -9.79
CA ARG A 239 -22.09 4.78 -8.93
C ARG A 239 -22.70 3.60 -9.72
N GLU A 240 -23.25 3.89 -10.90
CA GLU A 240 -23.80 2.87 -11.79
C GLU A 240 -22.74 1.86 -12.23
N LEU A 241 -21.55 2.33 -12.62
CA LEU A 241 -20.44 1.49 -13.05
C LEU A 241 -19.90 0.60 -11.91
N ILE A 242 -19.75 1.13 -10.70
CA ILE A 242 -19.34 0.36 -9.52
C ILE A 242 -20.40 -0.70 -9.19
N SER A 243 -21.69 -0.32 -9.23
CA SER A 243 -22.82 -1.23 -8.97
C SER A 243 -22.91 -2.34 -10.02
N ALA A 244 -22.73 -2.00 -11.31
CA ALA A 244 -22.72 -2.96 -12.40
C ALA A 244 -21.59 -4.00 -12.28
N ALA A 245 -20.47 -3.62 -11.67
CA ALA A 245 -19.37 -4.53 -11.33
C ALA A 245 -19.63 -5.37 -10.09
N GLY A 246 -20.77 -5.21 -9.41
CA GLY A 246 -21.14 -5.95 -8.21
C GLY A 246 -20.38 -5.51 -6.94
N VAL A 247 -19.78 -4.32 -6.95
CA VAL A 247 -19.05 -3.76 -5.79
C VAL A 247 -20.00 -2.93 -4.95
N ALA A 248 -20.09 -3.23 -3.66
CA ALA A 248 -20.93 -2.49 -2.72
C ALA A 248 -20.21 -1.24 -2.20
N PHE A 249 -20.90 -0.14 -2.09
CA PHE A 249 -20.41 1.12 -1.51
C PHE A 249 -21.51 1.82 -0.72
N GLU A 250 -21.12 2.82 0.06
CA GLU A 250 -21.99 3.68 0.86
C GLU A 250 -21.74 5.14 0.47
N ASP A 251 -22.80 5.90 0.21
CA ASP A 251 -22.67 7.35 0.03
C ASP A 251 -22.41 8.00 1.40
N ASP A 252 -21.27 8.68 1.54
CA ASP A 252 -20.98 9.51 2.71
C ASP A 252 -20.82 10.98 2.33
N PRO A 253 -21.89 11.78 2.44
CA PRO A 253 -21.89 13.18 2.04
C PRO A 253 -20.97 14.07 2.89
N LYS A 254 -20.45 13.56 4.00
CA LYS A 254 -19.49 14.25 4.86
C LYS A 254 -18.04 13.82 4.59
N LEU A 255 -17.82 12.82 3.73
CA LEU A 255 -16.48 12.39 3.39
C LEU A 255 -15.71 13.51 2.68
N VAL A 256 -14.66 13.97 3.35
CA VAL A 256 -13.64 14.87 2.79
C VAL A 256 -12.27 14.22 2.96
N ARG A 257 -11.30 14.66 2.16
CA ARG A 257 -9.95 14.08 2.18
C ARG A 257 -8.93 15.04 2.79
N GLY A 258 -7.88 14.48 3.34
CA GLY A 258 -6.78 15.22 3.98
C GLY A 258 -5.91 16.07 3.03
N LEU A 259 -6.19 16.11 1.74
CA LEU A 259 -5.44 16.80 0.69
C LEU A 259 -6.37 17.74 -0.09
N ASP A 260 -5.92 18.95 -0.40
CA ASP A 260 -6.80 19.99 -0.96
C ASP A 260 -7.02 19.88 -2.47
N TYR A 261 -6.26 19.04 -3.17
CA TYR A 261 -6.34 18.89 -4.61
C TYR A 261 -7.56 18.10 -5.12
N TYR A 262 -8.25 17.36 -4.24
CA TYR A 262 -9.37 16.53 -4.69
C TYR A 262 -10.55 17.34 -5.22
N THR A 263 -11.13 16.82 -6.32
CA THR A 263 -12.33 17.33 -6.99
C THR A 263 -13.24 16.16 -7.33
N ARG A 264 -14.53 16.41 -7.57
CA ARG A 264 -15.51 15.40 -7.99
C ARG A 264 -15.42 14.13 -7.12
N THR A 265 -15.18 12.96 -7.72
CA THR A 265 -15.14 11.68 -7.01
C THR A 265 -14.08 11.65 -5.91
N THR A 266 -14.49 11.28 -4.72
CA THR A 266 -13.63 10.93 -3.60
C THR A 266 -14.15 9.68 -2.91
N PHE A 267 -13.24 8.83 -2.44
CA PHE A 267 -13.59 7.57 -1.79
C PHE A 267 -12.58 7.18 -0.73
N GLU A 268 -13.06 6.39 0.23
CA GLU A 268 -12.24 5.85 1.31
C GLU A 268 -12.65 4.40 1.61
N PHE A 269 -11.66 3.53 1.77
CA PHE A 269 -11.85 2.17 2.26
C PHE A 269 -11.66 2.19 3.77
N VAL A 270 -12.68 1.83 4.51
CA VAL A 270 -12.67 1.84 5.97
C VAL A 270 -12.90 0.46 6.54
N HIS A 271 -12.18 0.13 7.62
CA HIS A 271 -12.29 -1.14 8.33
C HIS A 271 -12.55 -0.88 9.82
N ASP A 272 -13.74 -1.23 10.29
CA ASP A 272 -14.22 -0.87 11.64
C ASP A 272 -13.37 -1.47 12.76
N GLY A 273 -12.72 -2.61 12.53
CA GLY A 273 -11.79 -3.25 13.48
C GLY A 273 -10.54 -2.46 13.81
N LEU A 274 -10.25 -1.36 13.08
CA LEU A 274 -9.08 -0.51 13.32
C LEU A 274 -9.37 0.72 14.19
N GLY A 275 -10.61 0.89 14.68
CA GLY A 275 -11.00 1.99 15.55
C GLY A 275 -10.78 3.37 14.91
N SER A 276 -10.12 4.30 15.60
CA SER A 276 -9.90 5.67 15.11
C SER A 276 -9.01 5.79 13.87
N GLN A 277 -8.34 4.73 13.46
CA GLN A 277 -7.50 4.66 12.26
C GLN A 277 -8.13 3.74 11.21
N SER A 278 -9.46 3.79 11.06
CA SER A 278 -10.28 2.91 10.22
C SER A 278 -9.95 2.95 8.74
N ALA A 279 -9.47 4.07 8.20
CA ALA A 279 -9.10 4.19 6.80
C ALA A 279 -7.90 3.32 6.45
N VAL A 280 -8.08 2.30 5.62
CA VAL A 280 -7.01 1.43 5.10
C VAL A 280 -6.47 1.91 3.76
N GLY A 281 -7.22 2.75 3.05
CA GLY A 281 -6.83 3.36 1.79
C GLY A 281 -7.88 4.33 1.30
N GLY A 282 -7.58 5.05 0.23
CA GLY A 282 -8.53 5.93 -0.41
C GLY A 282 -7.90 6.80 -1.47
N GLY A 283 -8.75 7.49 -2.20
CA GLY A 283 -8.35 8.29 -3.33
C GLY A 283 -9.45 9.22 -3.81
N GLY A 284 -9.33 9.59 -5.06
CA GLY A 284 -10.30 10.43 -5.76
C GLY A 284 -9.69 11.13 -6.95
N ARG A 285 -10.49 11.98 -7.57
CA ARG A 285 -10.11 12.79 -8.72
C ARG A 285 -9.42 14.09 -8.29
N TYR A 286 -8.42 14.53 -9.06
CA TYR A 286 -7.61 15.72 -8.76
C TYR A 286 -7.22 16.50 -10.02
N ASP A 287 -8.21 16.93 -10.76
CA ASP A 287 -8.07 17.53 -12.11
C ASP A 287 -7.17 18.77 -12.17
N GLY A 288 -7.09 19.57 -11.09
CA GLY A 288 -6.28 20.79 -11.05
C GLY A 288 -4.82 20.60 -10.63
N LEU A 289 -4.42 19.40 -10.17
CA LEU A 289 -3.09 19.19 -9.59
C LEU A 289 -1.96 19.43 -10.61
N SER A 290 -2.15 19.00 -11.86
CA SER A 290 -1.17 19.19 -12.92
C SER A 290 -0.84 20.69 -13.14
N GLU A 291 -1.86 21.53 -13.19
CA GLU A 291 -1.70 22.98 -13.36
C GLU A 291 -1.04 23.62 -12.12
N MET A 292 -1.38 23.18 -10.92
CA MET A 292 -0.76 23.65 -9.66
C MET A 292 0.76 23.42 -9.62
N ILE A 293 1.24 22.34 -10.21
CA ILE A 293 2.67 22.03 -10.30
C ILE A 293 3.34 22.49 -11.59
N GLY A 294 2.63 23.29 -12.41
CA GLY A 294 3.15 23.93 -13.61
C GLY A 294 3.01 23.14 -14.90
N GLY A 295 2.18 22.10 -14.92
CA GLY A 295 1.84 21.32 -16.12
C GLY A 295 0.62 21.87 -16.87
N PRO A 296 0.23 21.22 -17.99
CA PRO A 296 -1.05 21.48 -18.66
C PRO A 296 -2.23 20.93 -17.84
N ALA A 297 -3.45 21.34 -18.19
CA ALA A 297 -4.66 20.75 -17.62
C ALA A 297 -4.73 19.25 -17.99
N LEU A 298 -4.60 18.38 -17.01
CA LEU A 298 -4.66 16.93 -17.14
C LEU A 298 -5.61 16.38 -16.06
N PRO A 299 -6.88 16.13 -16.42
CA PRO A 299 -7.81 15.47 -15.52
C PRO A 299 -7.23 14.13 -15.05
N SER A 300 -7.24 13.90 -13.76
CA SER A 300 -6.54 12.74 -13.19
C SER A 300 -7.29 12.18 -11.99
N VAL A 301 -7.15 10.87 -11.77
CA VAL A 301 -7.73 10.15 -10.65
C VAL A 301 -6.74 9.11 -10.15
N GLY A 302 -6.72 8.87 -8.84
CA GLY A 302 -5.81 7.89 -8.25
C GLY A 302 -6.15 7.56 -6.81
N TRP A 303 -5.41 6.61 -6.26
CA TRP A 303 -5.51 6.21 -4.86
C TRP A 303 -4.18 5.74 -4.28
N ALA A 304 -4.11 5.73 -2.96
CA ALA A 304 -3.04 5.08 -2.22
C ALA A 304 -3.63 4.18 -1.11
N LEU A 305 -3.21 2.91 -1.10
CA LEU A 305 -3.59 1.91 -0.11
C LEU A 305 -2.44 1.70 0.86
N GLY A 306 -2.74 1.78 2.17
CA GLY A 306 -1.74 1.62 3.23
C GLY A 306 -1.44 0.16 3.51
N VAL A 307 -0.22 -0.30 3.21
CA VAL A 307 0.20 -1.69 3.46
C VAL A 307 0.15 -2.03 4.95
N ASP A 308 0.67 -1.13 5.81
CA ASP A 308 0.67 -1.30 7.27
C ASP A 308 -0.76 -1.51 7.83
N ARG A 309 -1.71 -0.67 7.39
CA ARG A 309 -3.10 -0.76 7.85
C ARG A 309 -3.82 -1.95 7.27
N THR A 310 -3.50 -2.36 6.03
CA THR A 310 -4.02 -3.58 5.43
C THR A 310 -3.58 -4.82 6.23
N VAL A 311 -2.31 -4.90 6.62
CA VAL A 311 -1.84 -5.99 7.50
C VAL A 311 -2.59 -6.00 8.83
N LEU A 312 -2.80 -4.84 9.44
CA LEU A 312 -3.57 -4.74 10.70
C LEU A 312 -5.04 -5.14 10.52
N ALA A 313 -5.66 -4.85 9.37
CA ALA A 313 -7.02 -5.26 9.05
C ALA A 313 -7.12 -6.79 8.89
N LEU A 314 -6.15 -7.41 8.19
CA LEU A 314 -6.05 -8.87 8.09
C LEU A 314 -5.92 -9.52 9.46
N GLU A 315 -5.07 -8.99 10.33
CA GLU A 315 -4.93 -9.46 11.71
C GLU A 315 -6.24 -9.32 12.52
N ALA A 316 -6.95 -8.20 12.34
CA ALA A 316 -8.22 -7.95 13.03
C ALA A 316 -9.34 -8.92 12.59
N GLU A 317 -9.31 -9.36 11.32
CA GLU A 317 -10.22 -10.39 10.80
C GLU A 317 -9.75 -11.82 11.07
N GLY A 318 -8.54 -12.03 11.61
CA GLY A 318 -7.95 -13.34 11.78
C GLY A 318 -7.60 -14.04 10.45
N VAL A 319 -7.35 -13.26 9.40
CA VAL A 319 -6.96 -13.81 8.10
C VAL A 319 -5.51 -14.22 8.14
N GLU A 320 -5.25 -15.49 7.91
CA GLU A 320 -3.92 -16.02 7.69
C GLU A 320 -3.62 -16.04 6.19
N LEU A 321 -2.53 -15.36 5.80
CA LEU A 321 -2.06 -15.38 4.43
C LEU A 321 -1.28 -16.68 4.19
N ASP A 322 -1.57 -17.34 3.09
CA ASP A 322 -0.74 -18.44 2.60
C ASP A 322 0.59 -17.86 2.08
N LEU A 323 1.58 -17.86 2.94
CA LEU A 323 2.90 -17.33 2.63
C LEU A 323 3.81 -18.48 2.23
N PRO A 324 4.47 -18.40 1.07
CA PRO A 324 5.43 -19.42 0.67
C PRO A 324 6.52 -19.53 1.74
N SER A 325 6.84 -20.75 2.13
CA SER A 325 8.01 -21.00 2.98
C SER A 325 9.24 -20.38 2.34
N ALA A 326 10.04 -19.67 3.15
CA ALA A 326 11.31 -19.12 2.67
C ALA A 326 12.28 -20.21 2.16
N THR A 327 12.05 -21.46 2.56
CA THR A 327 12.87 -22.62 2.22
C THR A 327 11.97 -23.83 2.03
N SER A 328 11.98 -24.43 0.83
CA SER A 328 11.24 -25.66 0.57
C SER A 328 12.05 -26.89 0.94
N VAL A 329 13.38 -26.83 0.79
CA VAL A 329 14.31 -27.93 1.02
C VAL A 329 15.46 -27.48 1.92
N PHE A 330 15.79 -28.27 2.94
CA PHE A 330 16.92 -28.00 3.82
C PHE A 330 17.92 -29.17 3.81
N ALA A 331 19.20 -28.90 3.47
CA ALA A 331 20.23 -29.92 3.39
C ALA A 331 21.02 -30.02 4.69
N VAL A 332 21.21 -31.26 5.16
CA VAL A 332 21.90 -31.63 6.41
C VAL A 332 23.06 -32.55 6.09
N PRO A 333 24.27 -32.03 5.84
CA PRO A 333 25.47 -32.83 5.64
C PRO A 333 26.05 -33.34 6.96
N LEU A 334 26.46 -34.58 6.98
CA LEU A 334 27.19 -35.23 8.08
C LEU A 334 28.57 -35.65 7.58
N GLY A 335 29.57 -34.82 7.76
CA GLY A 335 30.93 -35.00 7.27
C GLY A 335 31.29 -34.11 6.07
N GLU A 336 32.58 -34.05 5.76
CA GLU A 336 33.11 -33.12 4.74
C GLU A 336 32.73 -33.53 3.30
N GLU A 337 32.67 -34.80 2.99
CA GLU A 337 32.24 -35.27 1.68
C GLU A 337 30.77 -34.99 1.45
N ALA A 338 29.89 -35.32 2.39
CA ALA A 338 28.46 -34.99 2.34
C ALA A 338 28.23 -33.49 2.21
N ARG A 339 29.06 -32.67 2.84
CA ARG A 339 29.02 -31.21 2.70
C ARG A 339 29.25 -30.76 1.26
N ARG A 340 30.26 -31.32 0.58
CA ARG A 340 30.56 -30.97 -0.81
C ARG A 340 29.44 -31.40 -1.76
N VAL A 341 28.98 -32.65 -1.61
CA VAL A 341 27.91 -33.22 -2.46
C VAL A 341 26.60 -32.47 -2.28
N LEU A 342 26.13 -32.32 -1.02
CA LEU A 342 24.84 -31.65 -0.77
C LEU A 342 24.89 -30.16 -1.09
N PHE A 343 26.04 -29.49 -0.93
CA PHE A 343 26.17 -28.08 -1.36
C PHE A 343 26.00 -27.93 -2.87
N ALA A 344 26.56 -28.86 -3.66
CA ALA A 344 26.33 -28.86 -5.11
C ALA A 344 24.85 -29.09 -5.44
N LYS A 345 24.20 -30.06 -4.78
CA LYS A 345 22.77 -30.35 -4.99
C LYS A 345 21.84 -29.20 -4.58
N VAL A 346 22.10 -28.51 -3.48
CA VAL A 346 21.38 -27.28 -3.12
C VAL A 346 21.55 -26.21 -4.19
N THR A 347 22.73 -26.13 -4.81
CA THR A 347 22.96 -25.18 -5.92
C THR A 347 22.18 -25.58 -7.18
N GLU A 348 22.09 -26.87 -7.48
CA GLU A 348 21.28 -27.38 -8.58
C GLU A 348 19.78 -27.10 -8.35
N LEU A 349 19.26 -27.38 -7.15
CA LEU A 349 17.86 -27.08 -6.77
C LEU A 349 17.52 -25.60 -6.96
N ARG A 350 18.39 -24.70 -6.49
CA ARG A 350 18.22 -23.25 -6.65
C ARG A 350 18.19 -22.82 -8.13
N LYS A 351 18.95 -23.47 -9.00
CA LYS A 351 18.96 -23.19 -10.46
C LYS A 351 17.63 -23.52 -11.14
N VAL A 352 16.92 -24.51 -10.65
CA VAL A 352 15.59 -24.89 -11.16
C VAL A 352 14.45 -24.19 -10.39
N GLY A 353 14.76 -23.19 -9.57
CA GLY A 353 13.76 -22.37 -8.87
C GLY A 353 13.27 -22.93 -7.54
N ILE A 354 13.81 -24.04 -7.04
CA ILE A 354 13.45 -24.61 -5.74
C ILE A 354 14.21 -23.85 -4.63
N ALA A 355 13.46 -23.26 -3.69
CA ALA A 355 14.02 -22.61 -2.53
C ALA A 355 14.69 -23.63 -1.61
N ALA A 356 16.02 -23.66 -1.59
CA ALA A 356 16.81 -24.62 -0.81
C ALA A 356 17.83 -23.92 0.06
N ASP A 357 18.01 -24.39 1.30
CA ASP A 357 19.02 -23.89 2.23
C ASP A 357 19.87 -25.04 2.79
N PHE A 358 20.87 -24.71 3.57
CA PHE A 358 21.94 -25.60 3.93
C PHE A 358 22.35 -25.45 5.40
N SER A 359 22.69 -26.53 6.07
CA SER A 359 23.21 -26.48 7.44
C SER A 359 24.68 -26.04 7.45
N TYR A 360 24.90 -24.77 7.76
CA TYR A 360 26.25 -24.21 7.87
C TYR A 360 26.92 -24.54 9.23
N GLY A 361 28.26 -24.64 9.21
CA GLY A 361 29.08 -25.00 10.34
C GLY A 361 29.11 -26.51 10.62
N ALA A 362 30.06 -26.95 11.39
CA ALA A 362 30.20 -28.37 11.77
C ALA A 362 29.21 -28.72 12.90
N LYS A 363 27.95 -28.99 12.53
CA LYS A 363 26.91 -29.39 13.48
C LYS A 363 26.64 -30.89 13.39
N GLY A 364 26.53 -31.56 14.53
CA GLY A 364 26.00 -32.91 14.55
C GLY A 364 24.53 -32.97 14.12
N LEU A 365 24.04 -34.17 13.75
CA LEU A 365 22.69 -34.42 13.23
C LEU A 365 21.58 -33.71 14.02
N LYS A 366 21.61 -33.84 15.36
CA LYS A 366 20.59 -33.22 16.23
C LYS A 366 20.54 -31.69 16.09
N GLY A 367 21.69 -31.03 15.99
CA GLY A 367 21.80 -29.58 15.84
C GLY A 367 21.35 -29.10 14.42
N ALA A 368 21.75 -29.86 13.42
CA ALA A 368 21.37 -29.57 12.03
C ALA A 368 19.87 -29.79 11.80
N MET A 369 19.27 -30.85 12.31
CA MET A 369 17.84 -31.11 12.25
C MET A 369 17.00 -30.05 13.00
N LYS A 370 17.52 -29.50 14.09
CA LYS A 370 16.88 -28.35 14.77
C LYS A 370 16.83 -27.12 13.87
N ASN A 371 17.87 -26.90 13.06
CA ASN A 371 17.86 -25.81 12.08
C ASN A 371 16.90 -26.10 10.94
N ALA A 372 16.84 -27.33 10.44
CA ALA A 372 15.87 -27.76 9.44
C ALA A 372 14.42 -27.50 9.90
N ASN A 373 14.07 -27.90 11.13
CA ASN A 373 12.76 -27.60 11.71
C ASN A 373 12.48 -26.09 11.80
N ARG A 374 13.46 -25.28 12.14
CA ARG A 374 13.31 -23.82 12.24
C ARG A 374 13.17 -23.13 10.89
N SER A 375 13.73 -23.72 9.84
CA SER A 375 13.64 -23.15 8.50
C SER A 375 12.24 -23.23 7.91
N GLY A 376 11.37 -24.12 8.45
CA GLY A 376 10.03 -24.38 7.91
C GLY A 376 10.09 -25.17 6.59
N ALA A 377 11.26 -25.75 6.24
CA ALA A 377 11.38 -26.52 5.01
C ALA A 377 10.46 -27.73 5.01
N ARG A 378 9.75 -27.94 3.89
CA ARG A 378 8.90 -29.10 3.69
C ARG A 378 9.70 -30.39 3.65
N TYR A 379 10.86 -30.36 2.99
CA TYR A 379 11.73 -31.51 2.85
C TYR A 379 13.11 -31.25 3.44
N THR A 380 13.71 -32.30 4.03
CA THR A 380 15.08 -32.27 4.49
C THR A 380 15.88 -33.37 3.82
N ILE A 381 17.04 -33.03 3.25
CA ILE A 381 17.98 -34.00 2.66
C ILE A 381 19.10 -34.21 3.65
N VAL A 382 19.25 -35.43 4.13
CA VAL A 382 20.34 -35.82 5.06
C VAL A 382 21.25 -36.79 4.36
N ALA A 383 22.58 -36.57 4.47
CA ALA A 383 23.54 -37.53 4.00
C ALA A 383 24.76 -37.57 4.93
N GLY A 384 25.26 -38.76 5.17
CA GLY A 384 26.55 -39.07 5.80
C GLY A 384 27.45 -39.89 4.89
N GLU A 385 28.63 -40.26 5.35
CA GLU A 385 29.60 -41.02 4.57
C GLU A 385 29.03 -42.37 4.06
N ARG A 386 28.21 -43.04 4.88
CA ARG A 386 27.60 -44.32 4.50
C ARG A 386 26.57 -44.15 3.40
N ASP A 387 25.70 -43.15 3.51
CA ASP A 387 24.69 -42.87 2.50
C ASP A 387 25.33 -42.57 1.13
N LEU A 388 26.42 -41.78 1.15
CA LEU A 388 27.16 -41.46 -0.07
C LEU A 388 27.91 -42.65 -0.65
N ALA A 389 28.44 -43.55 0.18
CA ALA A 389 29.07 -44.79 -0.28
C ALA A 389 28.06 -45.71 -1.00
N ASP A 390 26.78 -45.66 -0.56
CA ASP A 390 25.69 -46.39 -1.17
C ASP A 390 25.05 -45.58 -2.37
N GLY A 391 25.57 -44.40 -2.66
CA GLY A 391 25.06 -43.51 -3.73
C GLY A 391 23.71 -42.89 -3.48
N VAL A 392 23.27 -42.81 -2.22
CA VAL A 392 21.93 -42.31 -1.82
C VAL A 392 22.01 -41.16 -0.83
N VAL A 393 20.89 -40.49 -0.67
CA VAL A 393 20.61 -39.54 0.45
C VAL A 393 19.28 -39.89 1.10
N GLN A 394 19.10 -39.49 2.33
CA GLN A 394 17.84 -39.64 3.05
C GLN A 394 16.98 -38.41 2.83
N LEU A 395 15.89 -38.54 2.08
CA LEU A 395 14.88 -37.49 1.91
C LEU A 395 13.80 -37.69 2.98
N LYS A 396 13.61 -36.68 3.81
CA LYS A 396 12.59 -36.66 4.87
C LYS A 396 11.55 -35.61 4.59
N ASP A 397 10.30 -36.02 4.54
CA ASP A 397 9.14 -35.13 4.61
C ASP A 397 8.96 -34.66 6.06
N MET A 398 8.98 -33.36 6.28
CA MET A 398 8.97 -32.77 7.62
C MET A 398 7.56 -32.69 8.22
N GLU A 399 6.53 -32.81 7.38
CA GLU A 399 5.14 -32.80 7.82
C GLU A 399 4.65 -34.20 8.19
N SER A 400 4.83 -35.19 7.30
CA SER A 400 4.44 -36.59 7.56
C SER A 400 5.45 -37.31 8.46
N GLY A 401 6.71 -36.85 8.48
CA GLY A 401 7.80 -37.54 9.14
C GLY A 401 8.37 -38.74 8.35
N GLU A 402 7.81 -39.07 7.19
CA GLU A 402 8.27 -40.14 6.33
C GLU A 402 9.67 -39.87 5.80
N GLN A 403 10.49 -40.92 5.74
CA GLN A 403 11.88 -40.83 5.26
C GLN A 403 12.11 -41.94 4.24
N THR A 404 12.66 -41.54 3.08
CA THR A 404 12.98 -42.45 1.96
C THR A 404 14.41 -42.21 1.49
N ALA A 405 15.10 -43.32 1.10
CA ALA A 405 16.39 -43.21 0.44
C ALA A 405 16.19 -42.97 -1.05
N ILE A 406 16.85 -41.93 -1.60
CA ILE A 406 16.83 -41.60 -3.02
C ILE A 406 18.24 -41.47 -3.56
N GLY A 407 18.44 -41.76 -4.86
CA GLY A 407 19.74 -41.60 -5.50
C GLY A 407 20.24 -40.15 -5.48
N VAL A 408 21.52 -39.94 -5.23
CA VAL A 408 22.14 -38.58 -5.20
C VAL A 408 21.83 -37.81 -6.50
N ASN A 409 21.82 -38.51 -7.64
CA ASN A 409 21.56 -37.88 -8.93
C ASN A 409 20.07 -37.63 -9.22
N GLU A 410 19.17 -38.20 -8.43
CA GLU A 410 17.72 -38.11 -8.59
C GLU A 410 17.12 -36.99 -7.74
N ILE A 411 17.90 -36.38 -6.82
CA ILE A 411 17.41 -35.35 -5.86
C ILE A 411 16.61 -34.24 -6.52
N VAL A 412 17.12 -33.69 -7.60
CA VAL A 412 16.48 -32.54 -8.26
C VAL A 412 15.15 -32.96 -8.90
N ALA A 413 15.15 -34.02 -9.70
CA ALA A 413 13.95 -34.51 -10.39
C ALA A 413 12.85 -34.94 -9.38
N GLU A 414 13.24 -35.63 -8.31
CA GLU A 414 12.32 -36.06 -7.26
C GLU A 414 11.67 -34.88 -6.53
N LEU A 415 12.47 -33.86 -6.18
CA LEU A 415 11.95 -32.66 -5.50
C LEU A 415 11.17 -31.75 -6.42
N GLU A 416 11.50 -31.63 -7.70
CA GLU A 416 10.66 -30.97 -8.70
C GLU A 416 9.27 -31.63 -8.77
N SER A 417 9.23 -32.95 -8.82
CA SER A 417 7.97 -33.71 -8.87
C SER A 417 7.12 -33.57 -7.59
N ARG A 418 7.75 -33.47 -6.39
CA ARG A 418 7.04 -33.36 -5.12
C ARG A 418 6.59 -31.94 -4.76
N LEU A 419 7.22 -30.92 -5.35
CA LEU A 419 6.95 -29.50 -5.07
C LEU A 419 6.16 -28.80 -6.17
N SER A 420 5.93 -29.50 -7.30
CA SER A 420 5.00 -29.09 -8.37
C SER A 420 3.57 -29.36 -7.91
#